data_2c2bdef170610969bfa777569200dd73
#
_entry.id   2c2bdef170610969bfa777569200dd73
#
_cell.length_a   1.000
_cell.length_b   1.000
_cell.length_c   1.000
_cell.angle_alpha   90.00
_cell.angle_beta   90.00
_cell.angle_gamma   90.00
#
_symmetry.space_group_name_H-M   'P 1'
#
loop_
_entity.id
_entity.type
_entity.pdbx_description
1 polymer ?
#
loop_
_entity_poly.entity_id
_entity_poly.type
_entity_poly.pdbx_seq_one_letter_code
_entity_poly.pdbx_strand_id
1 'polypeptide(L)'
;MLGCQSGFQGLVLNEPPKVVGTHCMIYRQILATKMLPQELQEVMRSILSSVNFVKASTLNSRLFSQLCNKLDAPNNALLFHPEVRWLLTGKVLKCVFELRDELKMLFNQKARPQFEALFSDKSELQKLTYLVDIFAILNELNLSLQGPNATCLDLSEKI
;
A
#
# COMPACT_ATOMS: atom_id res chain seq x y z
N MET A 1 20.87 -1.56 13.20
CA MET A 1 20.84 -0.30 13.95
C MET A 1 20.00 -0.30 15.23
N LEU A 2 19.04 -1.19 15.39
CA LEU A 2 18.10 -1.23 16.52
C LEU A 2 18.31 -2.45 17.44
N GLY A 3 19.53 -2.92 17.59
CA GLY A 3 19.85 -3.94 18.61
C GLY A 3 19.68 -3.34 20.00
N CYS A 4 18.81 -3.94 20.82
CA CYS A 4 18.49 -3.41 22.16
C CYS A 4 19.67 -3.43 23.16
N GLN A 5 20.76 -4.14 22.87
CA GLN A 5 21.92 -4.23 23.73
C GLN A 5 23.23 -3.64 23.15
N SER A 6 23.38 -3.63 21.84
CA SER A 6 24.63 -3.22 21.17
C SER A 6 24.48 -2.24 20.01
N GLY A 7 23.24 -1.85 19.67
CA GLY A 7 22.96 -0.86 18.65
C GLY A 7 23.06 0.57 19.19
N PHE A 8 23.10 1.56 18.30
CA PHE A 8 23.10 2.98 18.65
C PHE A 8 22.02 3.34 19.69
N GLN A 9 20.82 2.81 19.55
CA GLN A 9 19.72 3.00 20.49
C GLN A 9 20.05 2.46 21.88
N GLY A 10 20.66 1.28 22.00
CA GLY A 10 21.07 0.70 23.30
C GLY A 10 22.13 1.54 24.00
N LEU A 11 23.07 2.11 23.24
CA LEU A 11 24.10 3.00 23.79
C LEU A 11 23.53 4.32 24.32
N VAL A 12 22.59 4.92 23.54
CA VAL A 12 21.96 6.21 23.90
C VAL A 12 20.99 6.08 25.09
N LEU A 13 20.25 4.96 25.18
CA LEU A 13 19.30 4.72 26.28
C LEU A 13 19.97 4.53 27.63
N ASN A 14 21.27 4.22 27.65
CA ASN A 14 22.05 4.07 28.90
C ASN A 14 22.65 5.39 29.42
N GLU A 15 22.57 6.47 28.63
CA GLU A 15 23.06 7.78 29.01
C GLU A 15 21.95 8.65 29.66
N PRO A 16 22.19 9.34 30.80
CA PRO A 16 21.24 10.30 31.31
C PRO A 16 21.30 11.63 30.50
N PRO A 17 20.18 12.34 30.33
CA PRO A 17 18.81 12.06 30.78
C PRO A 17 18.18 10.90 29.98
N LYS A 18 17.24 10.19 30.60
CA LYS A 18 16.55 9.05 29.98
C LYS A 18 15.93 9.43 28.63
N VAL A 19 16.52 8.91 27.56
CA VAL A 19 16.04 9.13 26.20
C VAL A 19 15.01 8.05 25.87
N VAL A 20 13.85 8.46 25.35
CA VAL A 20 12.83 7.53 24.85
C VAL A 20 13.07 7.29 23.37
N GLY A 21 13.43 6.07 23.03
CA GLY A 21 13.57 5.67 21.62
C GLY A 21 12.21 5.31 21.01
N THR A 22 11.82 5.99 19.94
CA THR A 22 10.60 5.68 19.18
C THR A 22 10.91 5.29 17.75
N HIS A 23 10.14 4.35 17.20
CA HIS A 23 10.21 4.06 15.78
C HIS A 23 9.58 5.19 14.95
N CYS A 24 10.14 5.47 13.78
CA CYS A 24 9.50 6.42 12.85
C CYS A 24 8.11 5.90 12.44
N MET A 25 7.21 6.82 12.10
CA MET A 25 5.83 6.47 11.75
C MET A 25 5.73 5.56 10.52
N ILE A 26 6.60 5.74 9.54
CA ILE A 26 6.67 4.86 8.36
C ILE A 26 6.95 3.41 8.79
N TYR A 27 7.87 3.21 9.73
CA TYR A 27 8.17 1.88 10.25
C TYR A 27 7.01 1.29 11.07
N ARG A 28 6.32 2.11 11.88
CA ARG A 28 5.11 1.69 12.62
C ARG A 28 3.99 1.30 11.67
N GLN A 29 3.80 2.01 10.57
CA GLN A 29 2.83 1.66 9.53
C GLN A 29 3.15 0.30 8.91
N ILE A 30 4.42 0.02 8.60
CA ILE A 30 4.85 -1.29 8.09
C ILE A 30 4.55 -2.39 9.10
N LEU A 31 4.78 -2.16 10.38
CA LEU A 31 4.43 -3.12 11.44
C LEU A 31 2.92 -3.33 11.53
N ALA A 32 2.12 -2.26 11.49
CA ALA A 32 0.66 -2.35 11.50
C ALA A 32 0.12 -3.17 10.33
N THR A 33 0.68 -3.00 9.12
CA THR A 33 0.26 -3.81 7.95
C THR A 33 0.62 -5.29 8.07
N LYS A 34 1.69 -5.62 8.81
CA LYS A 34 2.03 -7.02 9.13
C LYS A 34 1.07 -7.67 10.14
N MET A 35 0.36 -6.84 10.91
CA MET A 35 -0.64 -7.29 11.89
C MET A 35 -2.06 -7.39 11.30
N LEU A 36 -2.25 -7.07 10.02
CA LEU A 36 -3.52 -7.29 9.34
C LEU A 36 -3.93 -8.75 9.42
N PRO A 37 -5.23 -9.07 9.55
CA PRO A 37 -5.74 -10.42 9.43
C PRO A 37 -5.20 -11.11 8.17
N GLN A 38 -4.94 -12.42 8.26
CA GLN A 38 -4.34 -13.19 7.16
C GLN A 38 -5.12 -13.04 5.85
N GLU A 39 -6.44 -13.05 5.92
CA GLU A 39 -7.32 -12.87 4.75
C GLU A 39 -7.07 -11.54 4.02
N LEU A 40 -6.89 -10.43 4.76
CA LEU A 40 -6.60 -9.13 4.16
C LEU A 40 -5.18 -9.07 3.58
N GLN A 41 -4.22 -9.73 4.23
CA GLN A 41 -2.86 -9.84 3.69
C GLN A 41 -2.84 -10.62 2.37
N GLU A 42 -3.62 -11.70 2.27
CA GLU A 42 -3.73 -12.51 1.06
C GLU A 42 -4.35 -11.73 -0.09
N VAL A 43 -5.45 -11.01 0.17
CA VAL A 43 -6.08 -10.12 -0.83
C VAL A 43 -5.11 -9.05 -1.29
N MET A 44 -4.46 -8.36 -0.36
CA MET A 44 -3.47 -7.32 -0.69
C MET A 44 -2.34 -7.88 -1.55
N ARG A 45 -1.81 -9.05 -1.20
CA ARG A 45 -0.75 -9.73 -1.96
C ARG A 45 -1.20 -10.10 -3.37
N SER A 46 -2.42 -10.62 -3.50
CA SER A 46 -3.00 -11.01 -4.78
C SER A 46 -3.23 -9.80 -5.69
N ILE A 47 -3.71 -8.69 -5.13
CA ILE A 47 -3.89 -7.43 -5.85
C ILE A 47 -2.53 -6.88 -6.33
N LEU A 48 -1.53 -6.81 -5.47
CA LEU A 48 -0.20 -6.33 -5.86
C LEU A 48 0.45 -7.24 -6.92
N SER A 49 0.23 -8.56 -6.84
CA SER A 49 0.65 -9.51 -7.87
C SER A 49 -0.03 -9.26 -9.21
N SER A 50 -1.33 -8.94 -9.21
CA SER A 50 -2.08 -8.59 -10.42
C SER A 50 -1.54 -7.32 -11.09
N VAL A 51 -1.22 -6.29 -10.31
CA VAL A 51 -0.60 -5.04 -10.78
C VAL A 51 0.78 -5.33 -11.39
N ASN A 52 1.60 -6.11 -10.70
CA ASN A 52 2.92 -6.49 -11.18
C ASN A 52 2.85 -7.29 -12.48
N PHE A 53 1.87 -8.19 -12.64
CA PHE A 53 1.62 -8.91 -13.90
C PHE A 53 1.36 -7.96 -15.07
N VAL A 54 0.56 -6.91 -14.86
CA VAL A 54 0.30 -5.92 -15.91
C VAL A 54 1.55 -5.11 -16.22
N LYS A 55 2.27 -4.68 -15.19
CA LYS A 55 3.45 -3.80 -15.31
C LYS A 55 4.69 -4.50 -15.80
N ALA A 56 4.88 -5.78 -15.51
CA ALA A 56 6.05 -6.55 -15.95
C ALA A 56 6.12 -6.73 -17.47
N SER A 57 5.01 -6.56 -18.18
CA SER A 57 4.94 -6.69 -19.62
C SER A 57 4.51 -5.37 -20.28
N THR A 58 5.35 -4.86 -21.18
CA THR A 58 5.04 -3.67 -22.01
C THR A 58 3.77 -3.88 -22.83
N LEU A 59 3.56 -5.10 -23.34
CA LEU A 59 2.35 -5.46 -24.09
C LEU A 59 1.11 -5.36 -23.20
N ASN A 60 1.13 -5.95 -21.99
CA ASN A 60 0.01 -5.88 -21.06
C ASN A 60 -0.30 -4.43 -20.65
N SER A 61 0.73 -3.63 -20.39
CA SER A 61 0.57 -2.22 -20.04
C SER A 61 -0.07 -1.42 -21.17
N ARG A 62 0.29 -1.66 -22.42
CA ARG A 62 -0.30 -1.01 -23.60
C ARG A 62 -1.75 -1.44 -23.80
N LEU A 63 -2.03 -2.74 -23.69
CA LEU A 63 -3.41 -3.27 -23.83
C LEU A 63 -4.31 -2.70 -22.73
N PHE A 64 -3.81 -2.63 -21.50
CA PHE A 64 -4.54 -2.02 -20.38
C PHE A 64 -4.84 -0.55 -20.64
N SER A 65 -3.85 0.24 -21.08
CA SER A 65 -4.05 1.66 -21.44
C SER A 65 -5.08 1.84 -22.55
N GLN A 66 -5.09 0.95 -23.56
CA GLN A 66 -6.09 0.99 -24.63
C GLN A 66 -7.50 0.65 -24.10
N LEU A 67 -7.63 -0.28 -23.15
CA LEU A 67 -8.91 -0.59 -22.50
C LEU A 67 -9.43 0.60 -21.69
N CYS A 68 -8.57 1.21 -20.86
CA CYS A 68 -8.93 2.40 -20.10
C CYS A 68 -9.41 3.55 -21.00
N ASN A 69 -8.72 3.80 -22.11
CA ASN A 69 -9.13 4.84 -23.07
C ASN A 69 -10.45 4.52 -23.77
N LYS A 70 -10.75 3.24 -24.03
CA LYS A 70 -12.04 2.82 -24.65
C LYS A 70 -13.22 2.93 -23.70
N LEU A 71 -12.97 2.83 -22.40
CA LEU A 71 -13.99 2.83 -21.35
C LEU A 71 -14.11 4.20 -20.65
N ASP A 72 -13.40 5.23 -21.15
CA ASP A 72 -13.35 6.56 -20.54
C ASP A 72 -13.00 6.51 -19.05
N ALA A 73 -12.09 5.59 -18.67
CA ALA A 73 -11.67 5.41 -17.31
C ALA A 73 -10.96 6.65 -16.75
N PRO A 74 -11.06 6.93 -15.42
CA PRO A 74 -10.48 8.12 -14.79
C PRO A 74 -8.95 8.17 -14.90
N ASN A 75 -8.32 7.02 -15.07
CA ASN A 75 -6.88 6.86 -15.23
C ASN A 75 -6.59 5.87 -16.36
N ASN A 76 -5.54 6.11 -17.13
CA ASN A 76 -5.16 5.24 -18.25
C ASN A 76 -3.94 4.36 -17.95
N ALA A 77 -3.44 4.36 -16.72
CA ALA A 77 -2.30 3.56 -16.31
C ALA A 77 -2.34 3.22 -14.82
N LEU A 78 -1.95 1.98 -14.50
CA LEU A 78 -1.72 1.57 -13.12
C LEU A 78 -0.46 2.23 -12.56
N LEU A 79 -0.47 2.52 -11.26
CA LEU A 79 0.74 2.94 -10.56
C LEU A 79 1.66 1.72 -10.35
N PHE A 80 2.95 1.91 -10.55
CA PHE A 80 3.94 0.88 -10.25
C PHE A 80 4.12 0.75 -8.74
N HIS A 81 4.09 -0.48 -8.23
CA HIS A 81 4.34 -0.77 -6.82
C HIS A 81 5.80 -1.24 -6.64
N PRO A 82 6.74 -0.36 -6.30
CA PRO A 82 8.07 -0.78 -5.86
C PRO A 82 7.94 -1.34 -4.44
N GLU A 83 8.44 -2.54 -4.20
CA GLU A 83 8.36 -3.27 -2.91
C GLU A 83 8.87 -2.45 -1.71
N VAL A 84 9.65 -1.41 -1.95
CA VAL A 84 10.34 -0.61 -0.92
C VAL A 84 9.54 0.63 -0.46
N ARG A 85 8.44 1.02 -1.16
CA ARG A 85 7.74 2.28 -0.87
C ARG A 85 6.30 2.04 -0.40
N TRP A 86 6.13 1.74 0.86
CA TRP A 86 4.84 1.49 1.51
C TRP A 86 3.82 2.63 1.38
N LEU A 87 4.26 3.88 1.36
CA LEU A 87 3.40 5.04 1.12
C LEU A 87 2.69 4.99 -0.24
N LEU A 88 3.23 4.25 -1.20
CA LEU A 88 2.59 4.06 -2.50
C LEU A 88 1.53 2.96 -2.48
N THR A 89 1.55 2.05 -1.52
CA THR A 89 0.58 0.94 -1.44
C THR A 89 -0.86 1.46 -1.43
N GLY A 90 -1.16 2.45 -0.60
CA GLY A 90 -2.50 3.04 -0.55
C GLY A 90 -2.93 3.68 -1.88
N LYS A 91 -2.00 4.37 -2.55
CA LYS A 91 -2.27 4.95 -3.88
C LYS A 91 -2.49 3.87 -4.94
N VAL A 92 -1.72 2.77 -4.89
CA VAL A 92 -1.89 1.62 -5.79
C VAL A 92 -3.23 0.95 -5.55
N LEU A 93 -3.60 0.66 -4.30
CA LEU A 93 -4.89 0.05 -3.95
C LEU A 93 -6.07 0.91 -4.41
N LYS A 94 -6.00 2.24 -4.20
CA LYS A 94 -7.01 3.18 -4.68
C LYS A 94 -7.13 3.14 -6.22
N CYS A 95 -6.00 3.23 -6.92
CA CYS A 95 -5.97 3.15 -8.38
C CYS A 95 -6.54 1.82 -8.90
N VAL A 96 -6.23 0.69 -8.25
CA VAL A 96 -6.78 -0.63 -8.58
C VAL A 96 -8.28 -0.67 -8.35
N PHE A 97 -8.77 -0.08 -7.25
CA PHE A 97 -10.20 -0.02 -6.97
C PHE A 97 -10.96 0.81 -8.01
N GLU A 98 -10.39 1.95 -8.41
CA GLU A 98 -10.97 2.80 -9.46
C GLU A 98 -11.00 2.11 -10.83
N LEU A 99 -10.00 1.30 -11.16
CA LEU A 99 -9.83 0.61 -12.45
C LEU A 99 -10.17 -0.90 -12.40
N ARG A 100 -10.99 -1.31 -11.43
CA ARG A 100 -11.33 -2.73 -11.20
C ARG A 100 -12.04 -3.38 -12.38
N ASP A 101 -12.90 -2.63 -13.06
CA ASP A 101 -13.71 -3.14 -14.18
C ASP A 101 -12.83 -3.34 -15.43
N GLU A 102 -11.91 -2.43 -15.70
CA GLU A 102 -10.90 -2.54 -16.76
C GLU A 102 -9.93 -3.70 -16.51
N LEU A 103 -9.51 -3.86 -15.25
CA LEU A 103 -8.64 -4.97 -14.84
C LEU A 103 -9.35 -6.31 -15.01
N LYS A 104 -10.61 -6.42 -14.61
CA LYS A 104 -11.42 -7.62 -14.81
C LYS A 104 -11.49 -7.99 -16.29
N MET A 105 -11.78 -7.03 -17.16
CA MET A 105 -11.82 -7.25 -18.62
C MET A 105 -10.48 -7.69 -19.18
N LEU A 106 -9.37 -7.06 -18.74
CA LEU A 106 -8.04 -7.45 -19.17
C LEU A 106 -7.72 -8.90 -18.77
N PHE A 107 -8.01 -9.29 -17.51
CA PHE A 107 -7.70 -10.64 -17.02
C PHE A 107 -8.56 -11.71 -17.67
N ASN A 108 -9.81 -11.40 -18.00
CA ASN A 108 -10.66 -12.27 -18.82
C ASN A 108 -10.02 -12.51 -20.19
N GLN A 109 -9.65 -11.44 -20.92
CA GLN A 109 -8.97 -11.53 -22.23
C GLN A 109 -7.64 -12.29 -22.18
N LYS A 110 -6.92 -12.21 -21.05
CA LYS A 110 -5.63 -12.88 -20.85
C LYS A 110 -5.75 -14.29 -20.29
N ALA A 111 -6.96 -14.82 -20.13
CA ALA A 111 -7.24 -16.13 -19.51
C ALA A 111 -6.52 -16.31 -18.17
N ARG A 112 -6.65 -15.32 -17.28
CA ARG A 112 -6.10 -15.33 -15.92
C ARG A 112 -7.22 -15.39 -14.87
N PRO A 113 -7.89 -16.56 -14.73
CA PRO A 113 -9.07 -16.71 -13.87
C PRO A 113 -8.80 -16.36 -12.40
N GLN A 114 -7.58 -16.59 -11.91
CA GLN A 114 -7.18 -16.24 -10.54
C GLN A 114 -7.25 -14.74 -10.25
N PHE A 115 -6.88 -13.89 -11.23
CA PHE A 115 -6.95 -12.45 -11.07
C PHE A 115 -8.34 -11.92 -11.41
N GLU A 116 -9.04 -12.53 -12.37
CA GLU A 116 -10.42 -12.18 -12.66
C GLU A 116 -11.34 -12.41 -11.46
N ALA A 117 -11.16 -13.52 -10.73
CA ALA A 117 -11.95 -13.85 -9.55
C ALA A 117 -11.83 -12.76 -8.47
N LEU A 118 -10.66 -12.14 -8.28
CA LEU A 118 -10.46 -11.05 -7.32
C LEU A 118 -11.40 -9.86 -7.57
N PHE A 119 -11.69 -9.57 -8.84
CA PHE A 119 -12.52 -8.44 -9.25
C PHE A 119 -13.99 -8.84 -9.56
N SER A 120 -14.32 -10.12 -9.46
CA SER A 120 -15.67 -10.66 -9.65
C SER A 120 -16.35 -11.01 -8.35
N ASP A 121 -15.59 -11.42 -7.34
CA ASP A 121 -16.11 -11.78 -6.02
C ASP A 121 -16.40 -10.54 -5.19
N LYS A 122 -17.65 -10.43 -4.75
CA LYS A 122 -18.12 -9.33 -3.88
C LYS A 122 -17.37 -9.28 -2.55
N SER A 123 -17.01 -10.43 -1.97
CA SER A 123 -16.25 -10.51 -0.72
C SER A 123 -14.85 -9.93 -0.89
N GLU A 124 -14.16 -10.28 -1.98
CA GLU A 124 -12.82 -9.76 -2.28
C GLU A 124 -12.84 -8.25 -2.55
N LEU A 125 -13.87 -7.75 -3.25
CA LEU A 125 -14.06 -6.33 -3.47
C LEU A 125 -14.35 -5.55 -2.16
N GLN A 126 -15.10 -6.13 -1.22
CA GLN A 126 -15.31 -5.52 0.09
C GLN A 126 -14.00 -5.42 0.89
N LYS A 127 -13.19 -6.48 0.88
CA LYS A 127 -11.86 -6.46 1.51
C LYS A 127 -10.93 -5.43 0.86
N LEU A 128 -10.97 -5.31 -0.48
CA LEU A 128 -10.22 -4.27 -1.20
C LEU A 128 -10.67 -2.87 -0.78
N THR A 129 -11.98 -2.60 -0.72
CA THR A 129 -12.51 -1.32 -0.26
C THR A 129 -12.02 -0.98 1.14
N TYR A 130 -12.12 -1.94 2.06
CA TYR A 130 -11.63 -1.78 3.43
C TYR A 130 -10.12 -1.46 3.49
N LEU A 131 -9.31 -2.13 2.68
CA LEU A 131 -7.87 -1.85 2.57
C LEU A 131 -7.62 -0.44 2.03
N VAL A 132 -8.37 0.01 1.01
CA VAL A 132 -8.26 1.37 0.46
C VAL A 132 -8.53 2.42 1.53
N ASP A 133 -9.59 2.25 2.32
CA ASP A 133 -9.97 3.19 3.39
C ASP A 133 -8.91 3.26 4.50
N ILE A 134 -8.44 2.11 4.99
CA ILE A 134 -7.39 2.05 6.02
C ILE A 134 -6.10 2.71 5.51
N PHE A 135 -5.67 2.38 4.30
CA PHE A 135 -4.43 2.96 3.76
C PHE A 135 -4.59 4.46 3.44
N ALA A 136 -5.79 4.95 3.13
CA ALA A 136 -6.05 6.38 2.98
C ALA A 136 -5.83 7.09 4.32
N ILE A 137 -6.42 6.61 5.42
CA ILE A 137 -6.24 7.15 6.78
C ILE A 137 -4.76 7.12 7.20
N LEU A 138 -4.07 6.00 6.98
CA LEU A 138 -2.65 5.86 7.30
C LEU A 138 -1.78 6.84 6.49
N ASN A 139 -2.09 7.07 5.22
CA ASN A 139 -1.36 8.02 4.39
C ASN A 139 -1.61 9.47 4.82
N GLU A 140 -2.84 9.82 5.17
CA GLU A 140 -3.18 11.14 5.71
C GLU A 140 -2.43 11.41 7.02
N LEU A 141 -2.44 10.45 7.94
CA LEU A 141 -1.66 10.51 9.17
C LEU A 141 -0.17 10.72 8.88
N ASN A 142 0.42 9.93 7.98
CA ASN A 142 1.82 10.08 7.61
C ASN A 142 2.13 11.46 7.04
N LEU A 143 1.28 12.00 6.19
CA LEU A 143 1.46 13.34 5.62
C LEU A 143 1.37 14.43 6.69
N SER A 144 0.45 14.28 7.65
CA SER A 144 0.32 15.23 8.77
C SER A 144 1.54 15.23 9.69
N LEU A 145 2.31 14.12 9.72
CA LEU A 145 3.50 13.95 10.55
C LEU A 145 4.82 14.28 9.83
N GLN A 146 4.79 14.57 8.53
CA GLN A 146 5.96 14.88 7.70
C GLN A 146 6.09 16.36 7.36
N GLY A 147 5.35 17.24 7.99
CA GLY A 147 5.41 18.69 7.76
C GLY A 147 6.77 19.30 8.16
N PRO A 148 7.18 20.41 7.53
CA PRO A 148 8.47 21.07 7.82
C PRO A 148 8.60 21.57 9.28
N ASN A 149 7.49 21.64 10.00
CA ASN A 149 7.44 22.07 11.41
C ASN A 149 6.99 20.93 12.36
N ALA A 150 6.95 19.67 11.89
CA ALA A 150 6.53 18.55 12.72
C ALA A 150 7.66 18.21 13.75
N THR A 151 7.43 18.55 15.00
CA THR A 151 8.33 18.18 16.11
C THR A 151 7.91 16.83 16.72
N CYS A 152 8.83 16.22 17.47
CA CYS A 152 8.51 14.98 18.22
C CYS A 152 7.39 15.18 19.25
N LEU A 153 7.16 16.40 19.72
CA LEU A 153 6.08 16.74 20.65
C LEU A 153 4.71 16.73 19.93
N ASP A 154 4.63 17.31 18.73
CA ASP A 154 3.42 17.29 17.90
C ASP A 154 3.00 15.86 17.52
N LEU A 155 3.98 14.94 17.46
CA LEU A 155 3.77 13.52 17.20
C LEU A 155 3.10 12.79 18.39
N SER A 156 3.38 13.22 19.61
CA SER A 156 2.81 12.58 20.81
C SER A 156 1.36 13.02 21.09
N GLU A 157 0.95 14.19 20.61
CA GLU A 157 -0.42 14.71 20.79
C GLU A 157 -1.41 14.20 19.74
N LYS A 158 -0.91 13.66 18.61
CA LYS A 158 -1.74 13.15 17.48
C LYS A 158 -1.93 11.63 17.48
N ILE A 159 -1.35 10.92 18.44
CA ILE A 159 -1.45 9.48 18.63
C ILE A 159 -2.31 9.16 19.86
#